data_7281679263360bc40825e8e109102ceb
#
_entry.id   7281679263360bc40825e8e109102ceb
#
_cell.length_a   1.000
_cell.length_b   1.000
_cell.length_c   1.000
_cell.angle_alpha   90.00
_cell.angle_beta   90.00
_cell.angle_gamma   90.00
#
_symmetry.space_group_name_H-M   'P 1'
#
loop_
_entity.id
_entity.type
_entity.pdbx_description
1 polymer ?
#
loop_
_entity_poly.entity_id
_entity_poly.type
_entity_poly.pdbx_seq_one_letter_code
_entity_poly.pdbx_strand_id
1 'polypeptide(L)'
;GPYELRPLEGWGKEESERPLTLKLPDGLSVALLEAEMVDYVRGKFRLSAEKPSTLETSLYSSVDIISPYSTPWRVIMVGERPVDLINNNDIVLNLNPACKLADTSWIKPGKVFRSGDLKHDRVKAAIDFAAERGIQYVHMDAGWYGPEMKMSSDATTVSPDKDLDIPALCK
;
A
#
# COMPACT_ATOMS: atom_id res chain seq x y z
N GLY A 1 17.76 0.80 -4.40
CA GLY A 1 18.24 1.80 -5.33
C GLY A 1 18.77 3.01 -4.58
N PRO A 2 19.43 3.93 -5.26
CA PRO A 2 19.90 5.16 -4.61
C PRO A 2 18.71 5.96 -4.07
N TYR A 3 18.88 6.54 -2.90
CA TYR A 3 17.93 7.46 -2.30
C TYR A 3 18.63 8.78 -2.02
N GLU A 4 17.87 9.85 -2.00
CA GLU A 4 18.31 11.20 -1.73
C GLU A 4 17.77 11.66 -0.38
N LEU A 5 18.66 12.18 0.48
CA LEU A 5 18.24 12.85 1.71
C LEU A 5 17.95 14.31 1.38
N ARG A 6 16.75 14.76 1.67
CA ARG A 6 16.37 16.16 1.53
C ARG A 6 16.24 16.81 2.90
N PRO A 7 16.84 17.99 3.11
CA PRO A 7 16.58 18.77 4.32
C PRO A 7 15.08 19.06 4.48
N LEU A 8 14.58 18.99 5.70
CA LEU A 8 13.17 19.24 5.99
C LEU A 8 12.74 20.66 5.55
N GLU A 9 13.59 21.63 5.78
CA GLU A 9 13.39 23.04 5.42
C GLU A 9 13.26 23.27 3.91
N GLY A 10 13.86 22.39 3.11
CA GLY A 10 13.81 22.43 1.64
C GLY A 10 12.62 21.69 1.04
N TRP A 11 11.78 21.08 1.85
CA TRP A 11 10.67 20.26 1.36
C TRP A 11 9.52 21.09 0.72
N GLY A 12 9.37 22.34 1.15
CA GLY A 12 8.41 23.26 0.54
C GLY A 12 6.95 22.89 0.86
N LYS A 13 6.10 22.92 -0.17
CA LYS A 13 4.66 22.60 -0.06
C LYS A 13 4.31 21.17 -0.41
N GLU A 14 5.31 20.33 -0.66
CA GLU A 14 5.09 18.93 -0.99
C GLU A 14 4.52 18.17 0.21
N GLU A 15 3.76 17.11 -0.07
CA GLU A 15 3.25 16.19 0.92
C GLU A 15 3.91 14.81 0.72
N SER A 16 4.13 14.10 1.81
CA SER A 16 4.69 12.74 1.77
C SER A 16 3.69 11.70 2.24
N GLU A 17 3.75 10.56 1.57
CA GLU A 17 3.06 9.35 1.97
C GLU A 17 3.69 8.72 3.22
N ARG A 18 3.04 7.70 3.71
CA ARG A 18 3.54 6.82 4.78
C ARG A 18 4.08 5.51 4.20
N PRO A 19 5.10 4.93 4.83
CA PRO A 19 5.87 5.47 5.94
C PRO A 19 6.77 6.64 5.51
N LEU A 20 6.77 7.72 6.28
CA LEU A 20 7.75 8.79 6.11
C LEU A 20 8.98 8.46 6.94
N THR A 21 10.11 8.30 6.29
CA THR A 21 11.38 8.01 6.96
C THR A 21 12.20 9.27 7.11
N LEU A 22 12.67 9.54 8.32
CA LEU A 22 13.49 10.68 8.68
C LEU A 22 14.84 10.21 9.23
N LYS A 23 15.87 11.00 8.99
CA LYS A 23 17.16 10.87 9.68
C LYS A 23 17.33 12.07 10.59
N LEU A 24 17.57 11.82 11.87
CA LEU A 24 17.78 12.87 12.85
C LEU A 24 19.25 13.31 12.89
N PRO A 25 19.56 14.52 13.39
CA PRO A 25 20.93 15.03 13.48
C PRO A 25 21.86 14.18 14.34
N ASP A 26 21.32 13.49 15.34
CA ASP A 26 22.05 12.55 16.21
C ASP A 26 22.33 11.19 15.55
N GLY A 27 21.88 10.99 14.30
CA GLY A 27 22.08 9.77 13.53
C GLY A 27 20.95 8.75 13.64
N LEU A 28 19.97 8.94 14.52
CA LEU A 28 18.81 8.05 14.61
C LEU A 28 17.96 8.10 13.35
N SER A 29 17.33 6.99 13.07
CA SER A 29 16.36 6.83 12.00
C SER A 29 14.96 6.73 12.58
N VAL A 30 14.00 7.45 12.01
CA VAL A 30 12.61 7.47 12.48
C VAL A 30 11.68 7.16 11.31
N ALA A 31 10.66 6.34 11.55
CA ALA A 31 9.56 6.15 10.62
C ALA A 31 8.25 6.60 11.26
N LEU A 32 7.51 7.43 10.51
CA LEU A 32 6.17 7.88 10.88
C LEU A 32 5.16 7.12 10.02
N LEU A 33 4.25 6.39 10.67
CA LEU A 33 3.29 5.53 9.97
C LEU A 33 1.98 5.40 10.76
N GLU A 34 1.09 4.56 10.24
CA GLU A 34 -0.20 4.25 10.86
C GLU A 34 -0.39 2.74 10.93
N ALA A 35 -1.22 2.29 11.87
CA ALA A 35 -1.66 0.91 11.98
C ALA A 35 -3.17 0.86 12.21
N GLU A 36 -3.78 -0.32 11.99
CA GLU A 36 -5.24 -0.52 12.08
C GLU A 36 -6.03 0.46 11.20
N MET A 37 -5.59 0.60 9.95
CA MET A 37 -6.24 1.46 8.95
C MET A 37 -7.48 0.78 8.37
N VAL A 38 -8.54 0.71 9.18
CA VAL A 38 -9.82 0.11 8.79
C VAL A 38 -10.88 1.21 8.74
N ASP A 39 -11.56 1.29 7.59
CA ASP A 39 -12.65 2.25 7.34
C ASP A 39 -12.28 3.69 7.71
N TYR A 40 -11.09 4.10 7.32
CA TYR A 40 -10.55 5.43 7.59
C TYR A 40 -9.69 5.94 6.42
N VAL A 41 -9.73 7.24 6.18
CA VAL A 41 -8.94 7.87 5.13
C VAL A 41 -7.46 7.94 5.50
N ARG A 42 -6.58 7.68 4.53
CA ARG A 42 -5.13 7.81 4.71
C ARG A 42 -4.73 9.25 5.05
N GLY A 43 -3.75 9.39 5.93
CA GLY A 43 -3.07 10.66 6.16
C GLY A 43 -1.81 10.78 5.31
N LYS A 44 -1.35 12.00 5.18
CA LYS A 44 -0.07 12.40 4.63
C LYS A 44 0.65 13.26 5.65
N PHE A 45 1.91 13.56 5.38
CA PHE A 45 2.68 14.52 6.16
C PHE A 45 3.05 15.71 5.28
N ARG A 46 2.94 16.89 5.85
CA ARG A 46 3.42 18.14 5.26
C ARG A 46 4.20 18.94 6.28
N LEU A 47 5.04 19.84 5.79
CA LEU A 47 5.72 20.80 6.67
C LEU A 47 4.74 21.85 7.14
N SER A 48 4.77 22.18 8.44
CA SER A 48 3.96 23.26 8.99
C SER A 48 4.35 24.61 8.37
N ALA A 49 3.35 25.39 7.96
CA ALA A 49 3.57 26.74 7.48
C ALA A 49 3.85 27.74 8.63
N GLU A 50 3.46 27.39 9.84
CA GLU A 50 3.52 28.28 11.00
C GLU A 50 4.69 27.97 11.95
N LYS A 51 5.11 26.70 11.99
CA LYS A 51 6.08 26.23 12.97
C LYS A 51 7.29 25.62 12.24
N PRO A 52 8.51 26.14 12.44
CA PRO A 52 9.71 25.58 11.84
C PRO A 52 9.94 24.13 12.31
N SER A 53 10.52 23.32 11.46
CA SER A 53 10.88 21.91 11.71
C SER A 53 9.73 21.06 12.29
N THR A 54 8.49 21.39 11.93
CA THR A 54 7.29 20.71 12.43
C THR A 54 6.54 20.08 11.28
N LEU A 55 6.23 18.79 11.44
CA LEU A 55 5.37 18.06 10.52
C LEU A 55 3.92 18.07 11.01
N GLU A 56 3.01 18.31 10.10
CA GLU A 56 1.57 18.23 10.30
C GLU A 56 1.00 17.06 9.52
N THR A 57 -0.01 16.42 10.07
CA THR A 57 -0.81 15.44 9.33
C THR A 57 -1.87 16.16 8.50
N SER A 58 -1.98 15.79 7.23
CA SER A 58 -3.13 16.11 6.39
C SER A 58 -3.82 14.83 5.95
N LEU A 59 -5.11 14.91 5.62
CA LEU A 59 -5.88 13.76 5.14
C LEU A 59 -6.13 13.88 3.65
N TYR A 60 -6.25 12.74 2.95
CA TYR A 60 -6.59 12.73 1.52
C TYR A 60 -7.98 13.29 1.22
N SER A 61 -8.91 13.10 2.15
CA SER A 61 -10.28 13.60 2.06
C SER A 61 -10.86 13.72 3.47
N SER A 62 -12.09 14.21 3.57
CA SER A 62 -12.89 14.11 4.79
C SER A 62 -13.18 12.64 5.12
N VAL A 63 -13.46 12.39 6.38
CA VAL A 63 -13.89 11.10 6.91
C VAL A 63 -15.22 11.32 7.64
N ASP A 64 -16.22 10.52 7.31
CA ASP A 64 -17.48 10.48 8.01
C ASP A 64 -17.42 9.41 9.10
N ILE A 65 -17.56 9.81 10.34
CA ILE A 65 -17.50 8.92 11.50
C ILE A 65 -18.79 8.98 12.31
N ILE A 66 -19.16 7.86 12.88
CA ILE A 66 -20.29 7.76 13.83
C ILE A 66 -19.69 7.52 15.22
N SER A 67 -19.98 8.42 16.15
CA SER A 67 -19.50 8.30 17.54
C SER A 67 -20.26 7.19 18.30
N PRO A 68 -19.55 6.41 19.16
CA PRO A 68 -18.13 6.48 19.48
C PRO A 68 -17.25 5.85 18.37
N TYR A 69 -16.10 6.45 18.07
CA TYR A 69 -15.18 6.00 17.03
C TYR A 69 -13.73 6.09 17.51
N SER A 70 -12.91 5.09 17.18
CA SER A 70 -11.47 5.09 17.42
C SER A 70 -10.74 5.32 16.09
N THR A 71 -9.87 6.32 16.05
CA THR A 71 -9.01 6.56 14.88
C THR A 71 -7.91 5.51 14.78
N PRO A 72 -7.33 5.29 13.60
CA PRO A 72 -6.13 4.48 13.46
C PRO A 72 -4.99 4.94 14.35
N TRP A 73 -4.12 4.01 14.71
CA TRP A 73 -2.91 4.31 15.46
C TRP A 73 -1.97 5.21 14.68
N ARG A 74 -1.36 6.18 15.35
CA ARG A 74 -0.21 6.92 14.84
C ARG A 74 1.04 6.30 15.45
N VAL A 75 1.92 5.79 14.59
CA VAL A 75 3.08 5.02 15.02
C VAL A 75 4.35 5.80 14.72
N ILE A 76 5.21 5.91 15.72
CA ILE A 76 6.56 6.47 15.60
C ILE A 76 7.53 5.35 15.93
N MET A 77 8.28 4.90 14.93
CA MET A 77 9.35 3.93 15.11
C MET A 77 10.68 4.65 15.15
N VAL A 78 11.55 4.25 16.06
CA VAL A 78 12.91 4.80 16.19
C VAL A 78 13.92 3.65 16.14
N GLY A 79 14.95 3.79 15.34
CA GLY A 79 16.05 2.84 15.21
C GLY A 79 17.40 3.52 15.11
N GLU A 80 18.45 2.85 15.50
CA GLU A 80 19.82 3.34 15.34
C GLU A 80 20.22 3.39 13.85
N ARG A 81 19.69 2.46 13.05
CA ARG A 81 19.96 2.34 11.62
C ARG A 81 18.63 2.25 10.84
N PRO A 82 18.60 2.65 9.56
CA PRO A 82 17.40 2.52 8.74
C PRO A 82 16.85 1.09 8.64
N VAL A 83 17.72 0.08 8.66
CA VAL A 83 17.31 -1.33 8.60
C VAL A 83 16.54 -1.77 9.85
N ASP A 84 16.77 -1.14 11.00
CA ASP A 84 16.07 -1.46 12.24
C ASP A 84 14.58 -1.10 12.14
N LEU A 85 14.22 -0.11 11.33
CA LEU A 85 12.83 0.26 11.05
C LEU A 85 12.09 -0.83 10.27
N ILE A 86 12.80 -1.58 9.41
CA ILE A 86 12.23 -2.70 8.67
C ILE A 86 12.14 -3.94 9.54
N ASN A 87 13.15 -4.21 10.36
CA ASN A 87 13.22 -5.40 11.20
C ASN A 87 12.24 -5.37 12.38
N ASN A 88 11.78 -4.18 12.81
CA ASN A 88 10.88 -4.00 13.95
C ASN A 88 9.41 -3.86 13.54
N ASN A 89 8.98 -4.50 12.46
CA ASN A 89 7.60 -4.45 11.99
C ASN A 89 6.56 -4.98 12.99
N ASP A 90 6.98 -5.73 14.00
CA ASP A 90 6.08 -6.28 15.03
C ASP A 90 5.27 -5.21 15.74
N ILE A 91 5.78 -3.98 15.88
CA ILE A 91 5.02 -2.88 16.47
C ILE A 91 3.74 -2.58 15.67
N VAL A 92 3.85 -2.59 14.33
CA VAL A 92 2.69 -2.35 13.45
C VAL A 92 1.75 -3.55 13.46
N LEU A 93 2.31 -4.77 13.42
CA LEU A 93 1.52 -6.00 13.41
C LEU A 93 0.73 -6.16 14.71
N ASN A 94 1.34 -5.89 15.85
CA ASN A 94 0.71 -6.02 17.17
C ASN A 94 -0.37 -4.96 17.45
N LEU A 95 -0.37 -3.85 16.73
CA LEU A 95 -1.41 -2.82 16.82
C LEU A 95 -2.65 -3.14 15.96
N ASN A 96 -2.59 -4.19 15.15
CA ASN A 96 -3.72 -4.66 14.38
C ASN A 96 -4.44 -5.81 15.12
N PRO A 97 -5.76 -5.95 14.97
CA PRO A 97 -6.48 -7.10 15.52
C PRO A 97 -6.00 -8.40 14.88
N ALA A 98 -6.19 -9.50 15.57
CA ALA A 98 -5.87 -10.83 15.03
C ALA A 98 -6.63 -11.10 13.72
N CYS A 99 -5.99 -11.85 12.82
CA CYS A 99 -6.61 -12.28 11.57
C CYS A 99 -7.93 -13.04 11.86
N LYS A 100 -9.00 -12.63 11.18
CA LYS A 100 -10.33 -13.23 11.32
C LYS A 100 -10.61 -14.36 10.30
N LEU A 101 -9.70 -14.59 9.36
CA LEU A 101 -9.83 -15.68 8.39
C LEU A 101 -9.64 -17.02 9.08
N ALA A 102 -10.60 -17.93 8.91
CA ALA A 102 -10.55 -19.27 9.50
C ALA A 102 -9.45 -20.14 8.88
N ASP A 103 -9.18 -19.96 7.60
CA ASP A 103 -8.12 -20.65 6.85
C ASP A 103 -7.26 -19.63 6.11
N THR A 104 -5.98 -19.59 6.42
CA THR A 104 -4.96 -18.76 5.78
C THR A 104 -3.94 -19.58 4.98
N SER A 105 -4.14 -20.89 4.83
CA SER A 105 -3.18 -21.81 4.18
C SER A 105 -2.93 -21.50 2.70
N TRP A 106 -3.89 -20.84 2.06
CA TRP A 106 -3.81 -20.41 0.67
C TRP A 106 -2.97 -19.14 0.47
N ILE A 107 -2.72 -18.35 1.54
CA ILE A 107 -1.91 -17.13 1.48
C ILE A 107 -0.45 -17.53 1.50
N LYS A 108 0.20 -17.48 0.35
CA LYS A 108 1.61 -17.85 0.21
C LYS A 108 2.39 -16.71 -0.43
N PRO A 109 3.58 -16.37 0.08
CA PRO A 109 4.45 -15.42 -0.58
C PRO A 109 4.94 -15.98 -1.92
N GLY A 110 5.20 -15.11 -2.90
CA GLY A 110 5.70 -15.53 -4.19
C GLY A 110 6.05 -14.35 -5.09
N LYS A 111 6.71 -14.67 -6.20
CA LYS A 111 7.00 -13.68 -7.25
C LYS A 111 5.75 -13.45 -8.06
N VAL A 112 5.54 -12.21 -8.46
CA VAL A 112 4.42 -11.78 -9.29
C VAL A 112 4.93 -11.26 -10.62
N PHE A 113 4.33 -11.70 -11.74
CA PHE A 113 4.49 -11.12 -13.05
C PHE A 113 3.24 -10.29 -13.39
N ARG A 114 3.42 -8.99 -13.64
CA ARG A 114 2.30 -8.12 -14.03
C ARG A 114 2.05 -8.24 -15.52
N SER A 115 0.84 -8.65 -15.91
CA SER A 115 0.40 -8.55 -17.30
C SER A 115 0.10 -7.07 -17.63
N GLY A 116 0.75 -6.54 -18.66
CA GLY A 116 0.53 -5.17 -19.11
C GLY A 116 -0.67 -5.00 -20.04
N ASP A 117 -1.31 -6.10 -20.43
CA ASP A 117 -2.48 -6.14 -21.33
C ASP A 117 -3.55 -7.03 -20.70
N LEU A 118 -4.81 -6.65 -20.91
CA LEU A 118 -6.01 -7.35 -20.37
C LEU A 118 -6.79 -8.12 -21.45
N LYS A 119 -6.16 -8.41 -22.60
CA LYS A 119 -6.71 -9.31 -23.62
C LYS A 119 -6.43 -10.76 -23.27
N HIS A 120 -7.39 -11.64 -23.52
CA HIS A 120 -7.33 -13.06 -23.17
C HIS A 120 -6.00 -13.71 -23.58
N ASP A 121 -5.64 -13.62 -24.85
CA ASP A 121 -4.40 -14.24 -25.37
C ASP A 121 -3.13 -13.66 -24.74
N ARG A 122 -3.14 -12.36 -24.38
CA ARG A 122 -1.99 -11.71 -23.76
C ARG A 122 -1.83 -12.14 -22.31
N VAL A 123 -2.95 -12.26 -21.58
CA VAL A 123 -2.94 -12.78 -20.20
C VAL A 123 -2.51 -14.25 -20.21
N LYS A 124 -3.02 -15.05 -21.17
CA LYS A 124 -2.57 -16.44 -21.33
C LYS A 124 -1.06 -16.52 -21.57
N ALA A 125 -0.52 -15.74 -22.48
CA ALA A 125 0.93 -15.70 -22.72
C ALA A 125 1.72 -15.26 -21.47
N ALA A 126 1.18 -14.35 -20.66
CA ALA A 126 1.78 -13.95 -19.38
C ALA A 126 1.79 -15.12 -18.36
N ILE A 127 0.73 -15.92 -18.33
CA ILE A 127 0.63 -17.12 -17.50
C ILE A 127 1.67 -18.17 -17.95
N ASP A 128 1.74 -18.47 -19.23
CA ASP A 128 2.71 -19.41 -19.80
C ASP A 128 4.15 -18.96 -19.49
N PHE A 129 4.45 -17.68 -19.70
CA PHE A 129 5.75 -17.09 -19.37
C PHE A 129 6.09 -17.22 -17.88
N ALA A 130 5.13 -16.94 -17.00
CA ALA A 130 5.31 -17.03 -15.56
C ALA A 130 5.57 -18.48 -15.13
N ALA A 131 4.79 -19.43 -15.65
CA ALA A 131 4.92 -20.85 -15.36
C ALA A 131 6.29 -21.40 -15.77
N GLU A 132 6.76 -21.10 -16.99
CA GLU A 132 8.09 -21.51 -17.48
C GLU A 132 9.25 -21.03 -16.58
N ARG A 133 9.06 -19.91 -15.85
CA ARG A 133 10.10 -19.28 -15.02
C ARG A 133 9.90 -19.48 -13.52
N GLY A 134 8.96 -20.31 -13.12
CA GLY A 134 8.66 -20.55 -11.71
C GLY A 134 8.19 -19.30 -10.97
N ILE A 135 7.48 -18.40 -11.67
CA ILE A 135 6.82 -17.24 -11.07
C ILE A 135 5.43 -17.67 -10.63
N GLN A 136 5.11 -17.50 -9.36
CA GLN A 136 3.94 -18.12 -8.74
C GLN A 136 2.62 -17.43 -9.10
N TYR A 137 2.65 -16.14 -9.40
CA TYR A 137 1.45 -15.33 -9.61
C TYR A 137 1.53 -14.49 -10.87
N VAL A 138 0.40 -14.36 -11.55
CA VAL A 138 0.18 -13.35 -12.59
C VAL A 138 -0.81 -12.32 -12.06
N HIS A 139 -0.46 -11.05 -12.16
CA HIS A 139 -1.29 -9.95 -11.74
C HIS A 139 -1.91 -9.26 -12.97
N MET A 140 -3.20 -9.29 -13.04
CA MET A 140 -4.00 -8.43 -13.91
C MET A 140 -4.37 -7.18 -13.12
N ASP A 141 -3.93 -6.03 -13.61
CA ASP A 141 -4.20 -4.74 -12.96
C ASP A 141 -5.64 -4.27 -13.20
N ALA A 142 -5.97 -3.09 -12.70
CA ALA A 142 -7.30 -2.49 -12.78
C ALA A 142 -7.88 -2.44 -14.21
N GLY A 143 -9.20 -2.33 -14.29
CA GLY A 143 -9.93 -2.11 -15.53
C GLY A 143 -10.52 -3.35 -16.19
N TRP A 144 -10.17 -4.57 -15.76
CA TRP A 144 -10.82 -5.79 -16.26
C TRP A 144 -12.26 -5.95 -15.74
N TYR A 145 -12.57 -5.35 -14.60
CA TYR A 145 -13.89 -5.37 -13.94
C TYR A 145 -14.71 -4.07 -14.17
N GLY A 146 -14.25 -3.20 -15.06
CA GLY A 146 -14.84 -1.89 -15.32
C GLY A 146 -13.92 -0.73 -14.94
N PRO A 147 -14.39 0.51 -15.04
CA PRO A 147 -13.59 1.69 -14.71
C PRO A 147 -13.09 1.68 -13.27
N GLU A 148 -11.79 1.92 -13.08
CA GLU A 148 -11.19 2.01 -11.77
C GLU A 148 -11.80 3.16 -10.94
N MET A 149 -11.90 2.96 -9.63
CA MET A 149 -12.45 3.94 -8.67
C MET A 149 -13.92 4.35 -8.92
N LYS A 150 -14.70 3.52 -9.59
CA LYS A 150 -16.13 3.76 -9.79
C LYS A 150 -16.97 2.78 -8.98
N MET A 151 -17.98 3.30 -8.28
CA MET A 151 -18.93 2.48 -7.52
C MET A 151 -19.79 1.54 -8.39
N SER A 152 -19.88 1.82 -9.69
CA SER A 152 -20.58 0.95 -10.66
C SER A 152 -19.74 -0.23 -11.14
N SER A 153 -18.48 -0.31 -10.78
CA SER A 153 -17.58 -1.41 -11.16
C SER A 153 -17.72 -2.58 -10.19
N ASP A 154 -17.75 -3.80 -10.72
CA ASP A 154 -17.93 -5.02 -9.95
C ASP A 154 -16.75 -5.98 -10.20
N ALA A 155 -15.86 -6.08 -9.23
CA ALA A 155 -14.67 -6.94 -9.30
C ALA A 155 -14.99 -8.45 -9.13
N THR A 156 -16.26 -8.83 -9.00
CA THR A 156 -16.68 -10.25 -9.02
C THR A 156 -16.89 -10.78 -10.44
N THR A 157 -16.98 -9.89 -11.43
CA THR A 157 -17.22 -10.23 -12.83
C THR A 157 -16.29 -9.47 -13.77
N VAL A 158 -16.01 -10.09 -14.92
CA VAL A 158 -15.31 -9.40 -16.02
C VAL A 158 -16.27 -8.41 -16.67
N SER A 159 -15.80 -7.19 -16.93
CA SER A 159 -16.59 -6.18 -17.62
C SER A 159 -16.98 -6.67 -19.04
N PRO A 160 -18.24 -6.48 -19.49
CA PRO A 160 -18.73 -7.01 -20.77
C PRO A 160 -17.98 -6.50 -22.02
N ASP A 161 -17.26 -5.39 -21.89
CA ASP A 161 -16.46 -4.79 -22.96
C ASP A 161 -15.04 -5.40 -23.08
N LYS A 162 -14.68 -6.36 -22.20
CA LYS A 162 -13.37 -7.00 -22.16
C LYS A 162 -13.41 -8.38 -22.81
N ASP A 163 -12.43 -8.62 -23.67
CA ASP A 163 -12.12 -9.95 -24.20
C ASP A 163 -11.26 -10.71 -23.19
N LEU A 164 -11.90 -11.23 -22.12
CA LEU A 164 -11.19 -11.91 -21.04
C LEU A 164 -12.07 -13.00 -20.40
N ASP A 165 -11.68 -14.26 -20.56
CA ASP A 165 -12.30 -15.41 -19.91
C ASP A 165 -11.44 -15.91 -18.75
N ILE A 166 -11.68 -15.36 -17.54
CA ILE A 166 -10.93 -15.74 -16.33
C ILE A 166 -11.10 -17.23 -15.99
N PRO A 167 -12.31 -17.82 -16.02
CA PRO A 167 -12.47 -19.25 -15.80
C PRO A 167 -11.66 -20.15 -16.74
N ALA A 168 -11.50 -19.76 -18.00
CA ALA A 168 -10.64 -20.49 -18.95
C ALA A 168 -9.14 -20.33 -18.63
N LEU A 169 -8.72 -19.15 -18.18
CA LEU A 169 -7.34 -18.86 -17.78
C LEU A 169 -6.90 -19.57 -16.50
N CYS A 170 -7.84 -19.99 -15.65
CA CYS A 170 -7.58 -20.72 -14.40
C CYS A 170 -7.50 -22.25 -14.58
N LYS A 171 -7.63 -22.78 -15.79
CA LYS A 171 -7.51 -24.22 -16.16
C LYS A 171 -6.12 -24.55 -16.65
#